data_36f8dcb79831c2ad9088e8b1545b3d55
#
_entry.id   36f8dcb79831c2ad9088e8b1545b3d55
#
_cell.length_a   1.000
_cell.length_b   1.000
_cell.length_c   1.000
_cell.angle_alpha   90.00
_cell.angle_beta   90.00
_cell.angle_gamma   90.00
#
_symmetry.space_group_name_H-M   'P 1'
#
loop_
_entity.id
_entity.type
_entity.pdbx_description
1 polymer ?
#
loop_
_entity_poly.entity_id
_entity_poly.type
_entity_poly.pdbx_seq_one_letter_code
_entity_poly.pdbx_strand_id
1 'polypeptide(L)'
;GRMGQLLRPVFERAGYETLVSGRSTALTNEQLAETCDIVIVSVPIRDTVRVIGEIAPVMRDDQLLCDFTSLKVAPVAAMLRSKAQVIGLHPMFGPTVSSIAGPAIVVCPARSTDAALDYLSGIFTREGAVCTLATPEEHDRMMAVVQGLTHFVTICMADTLRRMNTDIRA
;
A
#
# COMPACT_ATOMS: atom_id res chain seq x y z
N GLY A 1 9.16 3.68 3.34
CA GLY A 1 9.00 4.31 2.01
C GLY A 1 8.24 5.64 2.12
N ARG A 2 8.19 6.44 1.02
CA ARG A 2 7.52 7.77 1.02
C ARG A 2 6.03 7.67 1.32
N MET A 3 5.35 6.63 0.83
CA MET A 3 3.93 6.40 1.12
C MET A 3 3.70 6.09 2.61
N GLY A 4 4.55 5.27 3.21
CA GLY A 4 4.49 5.00 4.65
C GLY A 4 4.70 6.27 5.49
N GLN A 5 5.61 7.16 5.07
CA GLN A 5 5.81 8.45 5.74
C GLN A 5 4.58 9.38 5.62
N LEU A 6 3.90 9.40 4.48
CA LEU A 6 2.67 10.16 4.27
C LEU A 6 1.52 9.65 5.15
N LEU A 7 1.37 8.32 5.26
CA LEU A 7 0.25 7.72 5.98
C LEU A 7 0.51 7.49 7.48
N ARG A 8 1.76 7.57 7.94
CA ARG A 8 2.10 7.47 9.35
C ARG A 8 1.27 8.40 10.24
N PRO A 9 1.12 9.71 9.97
CA PRO A 9 0.31 10.60 10.81
C PRO A 9 -1.18 10.22 10.87
N VAL A 10 -1.70 9.50 9.87
CA VAL A 10 -3.09 8.99 9.86
C VAL A 10 -3.28 7.97 10.98
N PHE A 11 -2.35 7.04 11.14
CA PHE A 11 -2.36 6.05 12.21
C PHE A 11 -2.09 6.69 13.58
N GLU A 12 -1.18 7.65 13.66
CA GLU A 12 -0.90 8.39 14.90
C GLU A 12 -2.13 9.14 15.41
N ARG A 13 -2.91 9.80 14.50
CA ARG A 13 -4.19 10.44 14.86
C ARG A 13 -5.28 9.43 15.23
N ALA A 14 -5.20 8.21 14.73
CA ALA A 14 -6.07 7.12 15.15
C ALA A 14 -5.68 6.51 16.53
N GLY A 15 -4.60 7.01 17.17
CA GLY A 15 -4.16 6.63 18.50
C GLY A 15 -3.09 5.54 18.53
N TYR A 16 -2.47 5.22 17.37
CA TYR A 16 -1.38 4.24 17.32
C TYR A 16 -0.01 4.84 17.62
N GLU A 17 0.80 4.12 18.37
CA GLU A 17 2.24 4.29 18.33
C GLU A 17 2.79 3.68 17.05
N THR A 18 3.59 4.43 16.29
CA THR A 18 4.09 3.97 14.99
C THR A 18 5.58 3.70 15.03
N LEU A 19 5.97 2.47 14.69
CA LEU A 19 7.35 2.06 14.52
C LEU A 19 7.70 1.98 13.03
N VAL A 20 8.97 2.18 12.71
CA VAL A 20 9.45 2.14 11.32
C VAL A 20 10.72 1.29 11.24
N SER A 21 10.74 0.33 10.33
CA SER A 21 11.95 -0.39 9.93
C SER A 21 12.34 -0.08 8.49
N GLY A 22 13.61 -0.16 8.20
CA GLY A 22 14.17 0.09 6.87
C GLY A 22 15.68 -0.12 6.84
N ARG A 23 16.31 0.15 5.71
CA ARG A 23 17.74 -0.13 5.48
C ARG A 23 18.70 0.55 6.45
N SER A 24 18.30 1.66 7.05
CA SER A 24 19.13 2.50 7.93
C SER A 24 18.61 2.58 9.36
N THR A 25 17.61 1.77 9.73
CA THR A 25 17.09 1.71 11.10
C THR A 25 17.75 0.58 11.88
N ALA A 26 17.88 0.76 13.22
CA ALA A 26 18.35 -0.31 14.10
C ALA A 26 17.31 -1.43 14.22
N LEU A 27 16.02 -1.10 14.13
CA LEU A 27 14.92 -2.06 14.17
C LEU A 27 14.86 -2.84 12.87
N THR A 28 14.91 -4.17 12.93
CA THR A 28 14.78 -5.05 11.75
C THR A 28 13.32 -5.24 11.36
N ASN A 29 13.07 -5.76 10.14
CA ASN A 29 11.72 -6.04 9.67
C ASN A 29 11.03 -7.11 10.55
N GLU A 30 11.77 -8.15 10.93
CA GLU A 30 11.28 -9.24 11.76
C GLU A 30 10.93 -8.73 13.18
N GLN A 31 11.83 -7.98 13.83
CA GLN A 31 11.58 -7.39 15.14
C GLN A 31 10.35 -6.50 15.15
N LEU A 32 10.17 -5.68 14.09
CA LEU A 32 8.95 -4.88 13.94
C LEU A 32 7.71 -5.77 13.81
N ALA A 33 7.78 -6.82 13.00
CA ALA A 33 6.67 -7.74 12.78
C ALA A 33 6.28 -8.53 14.06
N GLU A 34 7.25 -8.87 14.90
CA GLU A 34 6.99 -9.53 16.19
C GLU A 34 6.33 -8.59 17.21
N THR A 35 6.58 -7.27 17.10
CA THR A 35 6.17 -6.28 18.11
C THR A 35 4.82 -5.64 17.82
N CYS A 36 4.51 -5.36 16.54
CA CYS A 36 3.36 -4.53 16.17
C CYS A 36 2.09 -5.36 15.95
N ASP A 37 0.92 -4.83 16.35
CA ASP A 37 -0.39 -5.43 16.08
C ASP A 37 -0.79 -5.30 14.61
N ILE A 38 -0.40 -4.20 13.96
CA ILE A 38 -0.63 -3.93 12.53
C ILE A 38 0.71 -3.69 11.86
N VAL A 39 1.01 -4.47 10.83
CA VAL A 39 2.22 -4.33 10.03
C VAL A 39 1.86 -3.94 8.61
N ILE A 40 2.43 -2.85 8.11
CA ILE A 40 2.17 -2.35 6.76
C ILE A 40 3.46 -2.29 5.95
N VAL A 41 3.54 -3.12 4.92
CA VAL A 41 4.69 -3.15 4.01
C VAL A 41 4.58 -2.01 2.99
N SER A 42 5.50 -1.04 3.09
CA SER A 42 5.55 0.15 2.23
C SER A 42 6.96 0.34 1.66
N VAL A 43 7.35 -0.58 0.79
CA VAL A 43 8.67 -0.61 0.13
C VAL A 43 8.50 -0.48 -1.40
N PRO A 44 9.58 -0.28 -2.18
CA PRO A 44 9.47 -0.33 -3.64
C PRO A 44 8.85 -1.64 -4.12
N ILE A 45 8.00 -1.58 -5.14
CA ILE A 45 7.21 -2.70 -5.66
C ILE A 45 8.03 -3.98 -5.89
N ARG A 46 9.25 -3.86 -6.43
CA ARG A 46 10.17 -4.97 -6.69
C ARG A 46 10.66 -5.69 -5.41
N ASP A 47 10.61 -5.01 -4.27
CA ASP A 47 11.08 -5.55 -2.98
C ASP A 47 9.93 -6.09 -2.12
N THR A 48 8.65 -5.80 -2.48
CA THR A 48 7.47 -6.06 -1.65
C THR A 48 7.33 -7.54 -1.29
N VAL A 49 7.32 -8.43 -2.28
CA VAL A 49 7.14 -9.88 -2.05
C VAL A 49 8.30 -10.45 -1.22
N ARG A 50 9.53 -9.99 -1.45
CA ARG A 50 10.70 -10.40 -0.68
C ARG A 50 10.57 -9.99 0.79
N VAL A 51 10.26 -8.71 1.05
CA VAL A 51 10.10 -8.20 2.44
C VAL A 51 8.93 -8.88 3.15
N ILE A 52 7.81 -9.12 2.46
CA ILE A 52 6.71 -9.90 3.03
C ILE A 52 7.19 -11.32 3.40
N GLY A 53 7.98 -11.96 2.52
CA GLY A 53 8.54 -13.29 2.78
C GLY A 53 9.46 -13.37 3.99
N GLU A 54 10.16 -12.27 4.32
CA GLU A 54 11.00 -12.17 5.53
C GLU A 54 10.15 -12.13 6.80
N ILE A 55 9.06 -11.37 6.81
CA ILE A 55 8.25 -11.15 8.01
C ILE A 55 7.11 -12.15 8.21
N ALA A 56 6.59 -12.75 7.13
CA ALA A 56 5.45 -13.66 7.20
C ALA A 56 5.64 -14.83 8.19
N PRO A 57 6.83 -15.45 8.33
CA PRO A 57 7.03 -16.56 9.25
C PRO A 57 6.90 -16.20 10.74
N VAL A 58 7.17 -14.94 11.11
CA VAL A 58 7.13 -14.47 12.51
C VAL A 58 5.80 -13.80 12.90
N MET A 59 4.90 -13.57 11.92
CA MET A 59 3.58 -13.00 12.16
C MET A 59 2.66 -13.98 12.88
N ARG A 60 1.90 -13.46 13.86
CA ARG A 60 0.91 -14.19 14.64
C ARG A 60 -0.50 -14.06 14.05
N ASP A 61 -1.43 -14.90 14.50
CA ASP A 61 -2.83 -14.93 14.04
C ASP A 61 -3.70 -13.77 14.56
N ASP A 62 -3.27 -13.15 15.67
CA ASP A 62 -3.91 -11.96 16.24
C ASP A 62 -3.49 -10.64 15.60
N GLN A 63 -2.50 -10.67 14.70
CA GLN A 63 -1.97 -9.49 14.00
C GLN A 63 -2.67 -9.26 12.64
N LEU A 64 -2.52 -8.03 12.13
CA LEU A 64 -2.97 -7.64 10.79
C LEU A 64 -1.76 -7.30 9.92
N LEU A 65 -1.63 -7.97 8.76
CA LEU A 65 -0.60 -7.72 7.75
C LEU A 65 -1.21 -7.04 6.52
N CYS A 66 -0.67 -5.89 6.16
CA CYS A 66 -1.10 -5.07 5.03
C CYS A 66 0.08 -4.68 4.13
N ASP A 67 -0.22 -4.17 2.94
CA ASP A 67 0.76 -3.53 2.06
C ASP A 67 0.16 -2.28 1.39
N PHE A 68 1.02 -1.40 0.84
CA PHE A 68 0.62 -0.23 0.05
C PHE A 68 1.06 -0.31 -1.42
N THR A 69 1.28 -1.51 -1.92
CA THR A 69 1.78 -1.71 -3.28
C THR A 69 0.69 -1.49 -4.33
N SER A 70 1.06 -1.07 -5.52
CA SER A 70 0.14 -0.89 -6.65
C SER A 70 -0.26 -2.18 -7.38
N LEU A 71 0.24 -3.33 -6.96
CA LEU A 71 -0.22 -4.67 -7.38
C LEU A 71 -0.75 -5.41 -6.15
N LYS A 72 -1.73 -6.27 -6.33
CA LYS A 72 -2.38 -6.99 -5.22
C LYS A 72 -2.21 -8.50 -5.27
N VAL A 73 -2.30 -9.13 -6.42
CA VAL A 73 -2.25 -10.61 -6.51
C VAL A 73 -0.98 -11.19 -5.86
N ALA A 74 0.19 -10.76 -6.28
CA ALA A 74 1.45 -11.32 -5.76
C ALA A 74 1.74 -10.94 -4.30
N PRO A 75 1.56 -9.67 -3.86
CA PRO A 75 1.72 -9.30 -2.45
C PRO A 75 0.75 -10.02 -1.52
N VAL A 76 -0.54 -10.08 -1.87
CA VAL A 76 -1.57 -10.77 -1.07
C VAL A 76 -1.26 -12.27 -0.96
N ALA A 77 -0.89 -12.92 -2.05
CA ALA A 77 -0.48 -14.33 -2.03
C ALA A 77 0.74 -14.57 -1.13
N ALA A 78 1.68 -13.62 -1.09
CA ALA A 78 2.83 -13.68 -0.18
C ALA A 78 2.41 -13.49 1.29
N MET A 79 1.54 -12.51 1.58
CA MET A 79 1.02 -12.23 2.93
C MET A 79 0.21 -13.41 3.49
N LEU A 80 -0.53 -14.13 2.64
CA LEU A 80 -1.31 -15.30 3.04
C LEU A 80 -0.46 -16.49 3.54
N ARG A 81 0.85 -16.46 3.34
CA ARG A 81 1.77 -17.45 3.92
C ARG A 81 2.02 -17.22 5.42
N SER A 82 1.70 -16.04 5.95
CA SER A 82 1.71 -15.77 7.39
C SER A 82 0.50 -16.40 8.07
N LYS A 83 0.45 -16.33 9.41
CA LYS A 83 -0.75 -16.66 10.20
C LYS A 83 -1.68 -15.48 10.37
N ALA A 84 -1.20 -14.24 10.17
CA ALA A 84 -1.90 -13.00 10.41
C ALA A 84 -3.17 -12.84 9.54
N GLN A 85 -4.09 -11.98 9.96
CA GLN A 85 -5.12 -11.45 9.09
C GLN A 85 -4.47 -10.68 7.94
N VAL A 86 -5.05 -10.69 6.74
CA VAL A 86 -4.45 -10.13 5.52
C VAL A 86 -5.42 -9.23 4.80
N ILE A 87 -5.04 -7.98 4.63
CA ILE A 87 -5.76 -6.97 3.82
C ILE A 87 -4.76 -6.24 2.93
N GLY A 88 -4.87 -6.40 1.62
CA GLY A 88 -4.11 -5.61 0.65
C GLY A 88 -4.69 -4.21 0.53
N LEU A 89 -3.83 -3.19 0.45
CA LEU A 89 -4.23 -1.81 0.28
C LEU A 89 -3.53 -1.20 -0.94
N HIS A 90 -4.25 -0.37 -1.70
CA HIS A 90 -3.64 0.44 -2.75
C HIS A 90 -4.17 1.87 -2.67
N PRO A 91 -3.42 2.80 -2.06
CA PRO A 91 -3.71 4.22 -2.15
C PRO A 91 -3.58 4.70 -3.60
N MET A 92 -4.70 5.17 -4.20
CA MET A 92 -4.76 5.63 -5.60
C MET A 92 -4.23 7.05 -5.77
N PHE A 93 -3.21 7.41 -4.99
CA PHE A 93 -2.56 8.72 -5.00
C PHE A 93 -1.06 8.59 -4.72
N GLY A 94 -0.31 9.59 -5.15
CA GLY A 94 1.13 9.65 -4.90
C GLY A 94 1.48 10.21 -3.52
N PRO A 95 2.73 10.04 -3.06
CA PRO A 95 3.17 10.48 -1.74
C PRO A 95 3.38 12.01 -1.62
N THR A 96 2.95 12.77 -2.61
CA THR A 96 3.09 14.24 -2.65
C THR A 96 1.77 14.98 -2.42
N VAL A 97 0.67 14.25 -2.20
CA VAL A 97 -0.61 14.88 -1.86
C VAL A 97 -0.54 15.53 -0.48
N SER A 98 -1.23 16.65 -0.32
CA SER A 98 -1.31 17.37 0.95
C SER A 98 -2.40 16.84 1.88
N SER A 99 -3.34 16.05 1.35
CA SER A 99 -4.45 15.44 2.08
C SER A 99 -4.87 14.14 1.42
N ILE A 100 -5.40 13.21 2.22
CA ILE A 100 -6.03 11.99 1.72
C ILE A 100 -7.57 12.12 1.65
N ALA A 101 -8.13 13.29 1.93
CA ALA A 101 -9.56 13.54 1.77
C ALA A 101 -9.95 13.60 0.29
N GLY A 102 -10.89 12.75 -0.12
CA GLY A 102 -11.38 12.58 -1.48
C GLY A 102 -10.73 11.46 -2.29
N PRO A 103 -9.39 11.28 -2.30
CA PRO A 103 -8.75 10.18 -3.01
C PRO A 103 -9.21 8.79 -2.56
N ALA A 104 -9.20 7.86 -3.53
CA ALA A 104 -9.57 6.48 -3.28
C ALA A 104 -8.42 5.64 -2.68
N ILE A 105 -8.79 4.69 -1.83
CA ILE A 105 -7.94 3.58 -1.39
C ILE A 105 -8.67 2.29 -1.75
N VAL A 106 -8.08 1.47 -2.61
CA VAL A 106 -8.62 0.14 -2.89
C VAL A 106 -8.21 -0.79 -1.76
N VAL A 107 -9.19 -1.51 -1.22
CA VAL A 107 -9.04 -2.43 -0.10
C VAL A 107 -9.35 -3.85 -0.60
N CYS A 108 -8.40 -4.76 -0.47
CA CYS A 108 -8.51 -6.14 -0.92
C CYS A 108 -8.43 -7.09 0.30
N PRO A 109 -9.56 -7.38 0.97
CA PRO A 109 -9.58 -8.35 2.06
C PRO A 109 -9.34 -9.76 1.51
N ALA A 110 -8.42 -10.51 2.12
CA ALA A 110 -8.07 -11.86 1.68
C ALA A 110 -8.23 -12.90 2.80
N ARG A 111 -7.84 -12.56 4.02
CA ARG A 111 -8.08 -13.32 5.24
C ARG A 111 -8.23 -12.32 6.38
N SER A 112 -9.44 -11.86 6.62
CA SER A 112 -9.74 -10.91 7.69
C SER A 112 -11.14 -11.13 8.25
N THR A 113 -11.36 -10.73 9.49
CA THR A 113 -12.72 -10.57 10.03
C THR A 113 -13.35 -9.28 9.49
N ASP A 114 -14.68 -9.24 9.47
CA ASP A 114 -15.41 -7.99 9.09
C ASP A 114 -15.03 -6.85 10.05
N ALA A 115 -14.86 -7.14 11.35
CA ALA A 115 -14.45 -6.16 12.33
C ALA A 115 -13.07 -5.53 12.03
N ALA A 116 -12.09 -6.34 11.61
CA ALA A 116 -10.77 -5.85 11.24
C ALA A 116 -10.82 -5.01 9.95
N LEU A 117 -11.64 -5.43 8.98
CA LEU A 117 -11.85 -4.72 7.73
C LEU A 117 -12.51 -3.36 7.97
N ASP A 118 -13.61 -3.32 8.73
CA ASP A 118 -14.33 -2.09 9.08
C ASP A 118 -13.45 -1.14 9.89
N TYR A 119 -12.70 -1.69 10.84
CA TYR A 119 -11.79 -0.91 11.68
C TYR A 119 -10.68 -0.24 10.85
N LEU A 120 -9.99 -1.01 10.00
CA LEU A 120 -8.92 -0.48 9.14
C LEU A 120 -9.47 0.54 8.13
N SER A 121 -10.58 0.23 7.48
CA SER A 121 -11.24 1.15 6.55
C SER A 121 -11.70 2.43 7.25
N GLY A 122 -12.19 2.30 8.49
CA GLY A 122 -12.59 3.42 9.34
C GLY A 122 -11.46 4.40 9.66
N ILE A 123 -10.21 3.92 9.76
CA ILE A 123 -9.04 4.81 9.96
C ILE A 123 -8.91 5.77 8.77
N PHE A 124 -9.03 5.27 7.54
CA PHE A 124 -8.88 6.08 6.34
C PHE A 124 -10.12 6.95 6.04
N THR A 125 -11.33 6.41 6.27
CA THR A 125 -12.58 7.15 5.99
C THR A 125 -12.78 8.31 6.96
N ARG A 126 -12.30 8.22 8.20
CA ARG A 126 -12.27 9.37 9.14
C ARG A 126 -11.40 10.51 8.66
N GLU A 127 -10.38 10.24 7.87
CA GLU A 127 -9.53 11.23 7.21
C GLU A 127 -10.10 11.70 5.85
N GLY A 128 -11.29 11.24 5.48
CA GLY A 128 -12.00 11.62 4.26
C GLY A 128 -11.63 10.83 3.02
N ALA A 129 -10.83 9.77 3.12
CA ALA A 129 -10.54 8.89 1.99
C ALA A 129 -11.76 8.04 1.62
N VAL A 130 -11.86 7.67 0.34
CA VAL A 130 -12.91 6.79 -0.18
C VAL A 130 -12.37 5.37 -0.28
N CYS A 131 -12.81 4.46 0.61
CA CYS A 131 -12.44 3.06 0.54
C CYS A 131 -13.33 2.30 -0.45
N THR A 132 -12.72 1.55 -1.37
CA THR A 132 -13.41 0.72 -2.36
C THR A 132 -12.92 -0.72 -2.24
N LEU A 133 -13.85 -1.66 -2.09
CA LEU A 133 -13.53 -3.09 -1.99
C LEU A 133 -13.33 -3.70 -3.38
N ALA A 134 -12.35 -4.58 -3.50
CA ALA A 134 -12.12 -5.40 -4.69
C ALA A 134 -11.38 -6.68 -4.28
N THR A 135 -11.48 -7.73 -5.10
CA THR A 135 -10.54 -8.86 -5.00
C THR A 135 -9.18 -8.46 -5.57
N PRO A 136 -8.08 -9.13 -5.18
CA PRO A 136 -6.76 -8.89 -5.76
C PRO A 136 -6.73 -8.99 -7.29
N GLU A 137 -7.46 -9.95 -7.85
CA GLU A 137 -7.54 -10.22 -9.28
C GLU A 137 -8.32 -9.13 -10.03
N GLU A 138 -9.45 -8.67 -9.47
CA GLU A 138 -10.23 -7.55 -10.01
C GLU A 138 -9.41 -6.28 -9.99
N HIS A 139 -8.74 -6.00 -8.86
CA HIS A 139 -7.86 -4.87 -8.71
C HIS A 139 -6.78 -4.86 -9.80
N ASP A 140 -5.99 -5.94 -9.92
CA ASP A 140 -4.85 -5.97 -10.85
C ASP A 140 -5.32 -5.90 -12.32
N ARG A 141 -6.49 -6.47 -12.65
CA ARG A 141 -7.11 -6.33 -13.97
C ARG A 141 -7.52 -4.89 -14.28
N MET A 142 -8.13 -4.20 -13.30
CA MET A 142 -8.46 -2.77 -13.46
C MET A 142 -7.20 -1.91 -13.60
N MET A 143 -6.16 -2.18 -12.80
CA MET A 143 -4.92 -1.43 -12.84
C MET A 143 -4.13 -1.64 -14.13
N ALA A 144 -4.22 -2.81 -14.75
CA ALA A 144 -3.63 -3.05 -16.07
C ALA A 144 -4.21 -2.08 -17.13
N VAL A 145 -5.50 -1.76 -17.05
CA VAL A 145 -6.14 -0.78 -17.94
C VAL A 145 -5.84 0.65 -17.48
N VAL A 146 -6.21 0.99 -16.23
CA VAL A 146 -6.15 2.38 -15.73
C VAL A 146 -4.71 2.90 -15.66
N GLN A 147 -3.84 2.18 -14.98
CA GLN A 147 -2.43 2.61 -14.83
C GLN A 147 -1.61 2.29 -16.07
N GLY A 148 -1.78 1.12 -16.66
CA GLY A 148 -1.04 0.70 -17.85
C GLY A 148 -1.30 1.64 -19.02
N LEU A 149 -2.56 1.94 -19.33
CA LEU A 149 -2.93 2.85 -20.41
C LEU A 149 -2.47 4.30 -20.13
N THR A 150 -2.67 4.79 -18.89
CA THR A 150 -2.25 6.14 -18.51
C THR A 150 -0.73 6.30 -18.64
N HIS A 151 0.06 5.34 -18.15
CA HIS A 151 1.52 5.39 -18.31
C HIS A 151 1.94 5.30 -19.77
N PHE A 152 1.31 4.42 -20.56
CA PHE A 152 1.60 4.29 -21.99
C PHE A 152 1.36 5.61 -22.72
N VAL A 153 0.18 6.23 -22.56
CA VAL A 153 -0.16 7.51 -23.18
C VAL A 153 0.82 8.61 -22.75
N THR A 154 1.16 8.68 -21.46
CA THR A 154 2.09 9.67 -20.92
C THR A 154 3.49 9.51 -21.52
N ILE A 155 3.99 8.26 -21.65
CA ILE A 155 5.28 7.98 -22.27
C ILE A 155 5.27 8.35 -23.75
N CYS A 156 4.20 8.01 -24.48
CA CYS A 156 4.06 8.38 -25.90
C CYS A 156 4.03 9.90 -26.09
N MET A 157 3.29 10.63 -25.24
CA MET A 157 3.29 12.10 -25.28
C MET A 157 4.67 12.68 -24.99
N ALA A 158 5.34 12.22 -23.94
CA ALA A 158 6.67 12.69 -23.57
C ALA A 158 7.70 12.43 -24.69
N ASP A 159 7.68 11.25 -25.34
CA ASP A 159 8.56 10.94 -26.45
C ASP A 159 8.25 11.80 -27.69
N THR A 160 6.97 12.04 -27.97
CA THR A 160 6.54 12.93 -29.08
C THR A 160 7.04 14.36 -28.85
N LEU A 161 6.81 14.93 -27.66
CA LEU A 161 7.28 16.28 -27.30
C LEU A 161 8.80 16.40 -27.38
N ARG A 162 9.52 15.38 -26.89
CA ARG A 162 10.98 15.31 -26.98
C ARG A 162 11.47 15.34 -28.43
N ARG A 163 10.80 14.60 -29.35
CA ARG A 163 11.15 14.57 -30.79
C ARG A 163 10.83 15.89 -31.50
N MET A 164 9.78 16.59 -31.06
CA MET A 164 9.42 17.90 -31.59
C MET A 164 10.34 19.03 -31.11
N ASN A 165 11.27 18.73 -30.19
CA ASN A 165 12.18 19.71 -29.57
C ASN A 165 11.45 20.92 -28.93
N THR A 166 10.24 20.69 -28.41
CA THR A 166 9.37 21.72 -27.83
C THR A 166 9.75 21.92 -26.36
N ASP A 167 10.07 23.17 -25.99
CA ASP A 167 10.23 23.50 -24.57
C ASP A 167 8.85 23.65 -23.92
N ILE A 168 8.49 22.68 -23.08
CA ILE A 168 7.21 22.64 -22.36
C ILE A 168 7.19 23.49 -21.09
N ARG A 169 8.28 24.25 -20.81
CA ARG A 169 8.37 25.15 -19.67
C ARG A 169 7.99 26.60 -20.00
N ALA A 170 7.54 26.88 -21.24
CA ALA A 170 7.08 28.18 -21.67
C ALA A 170 5.61 28.42 -21.31
#